data_3db312b0f56e2a3e3ae661a67d42978e
#
_entry.id   3db312b0f56e2a3e3ae661a67d42978e
#
_cell.length_a   1.000
_cell.length_b   1.000
_cell.length_c   1.000
_cell.angle_alpha   90.00
_cell.angle_beta   90.00
_cell.angle_gamma   90.00
#
_symmetry.space_group_name_H-M   'P 1'
#
loop_
_entity.id
_entity.type
_entity.pdbx_description
1 polymer ?
#
loop_
_entity_poly.entity_id
_entity_poly.type
_entity_poly.pdbx_seq_one_letter_code
_entity_poly.pdbx_strand_id
1 'polypeptide(L)'
;MAARSLEGLRVLVVEDDFLISLLLDEMLTTAGCVVVGPLPRLADALEAAANESCDAAVLDVNLGGERVYPVAAILAERRVPFIFVTGYSGDVLPCEYAGQPCIAKPFRAAQLLAALSNLIET
;
A
#
# COMPACT_ATOMS: atom_id res chain seq x y z
N MET A 1 -14.84 18.55 -9.76
CA MET A 1 -15.40 17.31 -9.17
C MET A 1 -14.71 17.00 -7.87
N ALA A 2 -15.46 16.67 -6.84
CA ALA A 2 -14.89 16.33 -5.55
C ALA A 2 -14.14 14.99 -5.64
N ALA A 3 -13.07 14.86 -4.88
CA ALA A 3 -12.36 13.61 -4.77
C ALA A 3 -13.27 12.53 -4.17
N ARG A 4 -13.06 11.29 -4.58
CA ARG A 4 -13.81 10.17 -4.04
C ARG A 4 -13.48 10.00 -2.55
N SER A 5 -14.52 9.76 -1.76
CA SER A 5 -14.34 9.51 -0.33
C SER A 5 -13.57 8.21 -0.10
N LEU A 6 -12.66 8.23 0.87
CA LEU A 6 -11.93 7.05 1.30
C LEU A 6 -12.65 6.27 2.39
N GLU A 7 -13.78 6.80 2.87
CA GLU A 7 -14.51 6.16 3.96
C GLU A 7 -14.98 4.77 3.61
N GLY A 8 -14.70 3.81 4.47
CA GLY A 8 -15.05 2.42 4.27
C GLY A 8 -14.13 1.66 3.32
N LEU A 9 -13.16 2.34 2.72
CA LEU A 9 -12.21 1.70 1.80
C LEU A 9 -11.33 0.70 2.56
N ARG A 10 -11.32 -0.53 2.11
CA ARG A 10 -10.49 -1.57 2.74
C ARG A 10 -9.10 -1.54 2.13
N VAL A 11 -8.11 -1.22 2.93
CA VAL A 11 -6.72 -1.05 2.47
C VAL A 11 -5.82 -2.08 3.11
N LEU A 12 -5.23 -2.93 2.29
CA LEU A 12 -4.19 -3.86 2.74
C LEU A 12 -2.90 -3.09 2.95
N VAL A 13 -2.30 -3.21 4.13
CA VAL A 13 -1.05 -2.53 4.45
C VAL A 13 0.03 -3.57 4.71
N VAL A 14 1.12 -3.48 3.96
CA VAL A 14 2.28 -4.38 4.08
C VAL A 14 3.50 -3.53 4.39
N GLU A 15 4.00 -3.65 5.61
CA GLU A 15 5.08 -2.81 6.12
C GLU A 15 5.75 -3.52 7.31
N ASP A 16 7.08 -3.63 7.29
CA ASP A 16 7.82 -4.31 8.36
C ASP A 16 8.32 -3.36 9.46
N ASP A 17 8.42 -2.07 9.19
CA ASP A 17 8.82 -1.11 10.20
C ASP A 17 7.64 -0.81 11.13
N PHE A 18 7.82 -1.12 12.41
CA PHE A 18 6.75 -0.99 13.40
C PHE A 18 6.22 0.44 13.48
N LEU A 19 7.10 1.42 13.51
CA LEU A 19 6.69 2.82 13.63
C LEU A 19 5.93 3.30 12.39
N ILE A 20 6.43 2.95 11.22
CA ILE A 20 5.75 3.30 9.96
C ILE A 20 4.38 2.61 9.88
N SER A 21 4.31 1.36 10.34
CA SER A 21 3.02 0.63 10.39
C SER A 21 1.99 1.36 11.25
N LEU A 22 2.41 1.87 12.41
CA LEU A 22 1.53 2.63 13.28
C LEU A 22 1.06 3.92 12.62
N LEU A 23 1.97 4.61 11.94
CA LEU A 23 1.64 5.85 11.25
C LEU A 23 0.66 5.61 10.10
N LEU A 24 0.89 4.57 9.31
CA LEU A 24 -0.01 4.20 8.23
C LEU A 24 -1.40 3.86 8.74
N ASP A 25 -1.45 3.05 9.80
CA ASP A 25 -2.71 2.66 10.41
C ASP A 25 -3.49 3.89 10.89
N GLU A 26 -2.81 4.80 11.58
CA GLU A 26 -3.44 6.02 12.07
C GLU A 26 -3.93 6.92 10.94
N MET A 27 -3.10 7.13 9.93
CA MET A 27 -3.45 7.97 8.78
C MET A 27 -4.69 7.44 8.06
N LEU A 28 -4.70 6.14 7.80
CA LEU A 28 -5.79 5.50 7.05
C LEU A 28 -7.07 5.44 7.88
N THR A 29 -6.96 5.07 9.15
CA THR A 29 -8.11 4.98 10.04
C THR A 29 -8.75 6.35 10.24
N THR A 30 -7.93 7.38 10.39
CA THR A 30 -8.42 8.76 10.53
C THR A 30 -9.19 9.21 9.28
N ALA A 31 -8.79 8.73 8.12
CA ALA A 31 -9.48 9.03 6.86
C ALA A 31 -10.75 8.20 6.65
N GLY A 32 -11.06 7.29 7.56
CA GLY A 32 -12.25 6.44 7.47
C GLY A 32 -12.00 5.09 6.79
N CYS A 33 -10.76 4.78 6.45
CA CYS A 33 -10.43 3.49 5.84
C CYS A 33 -10.50 2.35 6.85
N VAL A 34 -10.73 1.15 6.37
CA VAL A 34 -10.61 -0.08 7.15
C VAL A 34 -9.25 -0.69 6.80
N VAL A 35 -8.37 -0.81 7.78
CA VAL A 35 -7.01 -1.33 7.56
C VAL A 35 -7.01 -2.85 7.68
N VAL A 36 -6.49 -3.52 6.63
CA VAL A 36 -6.24 -4.96 6.66
C VAL A 36 -4.74 -5.12 6.92
N GLY A 37 -4.40 -5.56 8.12
CA GLY A 37 -3.03 -5.56 8.60
C GLY A 37 -2.79 -4.49 9.65
N PRO A 38 -1.63 -3.84 9.72
CA PRO A 38 -0.46 -4.00 8.87
C PRO A 38 0.22 -5.37 9.01
N LEU A 39 0.73 -5.87 7.90
CA LEU A 39 1.39 -7.18 7.87
C LEU A 39 2.89 -6.99 7.61
N PRO A 40 3.76 -7.44 8.54
CA PRO A 40 5.20 -7.21 8.39
C PRO A 40 5.94 -8.30 7.62
N ARG A 41 5.32 -9.44 7.39
CA ARG A 41 5.98 -10.58 6.77
C ARG A 41 5.43 -10.86 5.37
N LEU A 42 6.34 -11.21 4.47
CA LEU A 42 5.97 -11.55 3.10
C LEU A 42 4.96 -12.69 3.04
N ALA A 43 5.15 -13.75 3.83
CA ALA A 43 4.25 -14.91 3.82
C ALA A 43 2.82 -14.53 4.17
N ASP A 44 2.64 -13.73 5.21
CA ASP A 44 1.32 -13.27 5.64
C ASP A 44 0.69 -12.33 4.62
N ALA A 45 1.52 -11.49 4.01
CA ALA A 45 1.07 -10.57 2.98
C ALA A 45 0.60 -11.31 1.73
N LEU A 46 1.29 -12.36 1.34
CA LEU A 46 0.90 -13.19 0.20
C LEU A 46 -0.47 -13.84 0.44
N GLU A 47 -0.66 -14.37 1.63
CA GLU A 47 -1.94 -14.98 2.00
C GLU A 47 -3.07 -13.95 1.99
N ALA A 48 -2.84 -12.80 2.60
CA ALA A 48 -3.85 -11.75 2.64
C ALA A 48 -4.17 -11.22 1.24
N ALA A 49 -3.15 -11.02 0.40
CA ALA A 49 -3.34 -10.56 -0.97
C ALA A 49 -4.20 -11.53 -1.78
N ALA A 50 -4.07 -12.83 -1.52
CA ALA A 50 -4.83 -13.85 -2.23
C ALA A 50 -6.25 -14.02 -1.71
N ASN A 51 -6.47 -13.82 -0.42
CA ASN A 51 -7.70 -14.25 0.25
C ASN A 51 -8.54 -13.15 0.88
N GLU A 52 -7.93 -12.03 1.26
CA GLU A 52 -8.68 -10.95 1.90
C GLU A 52 -9.37 -10.06 0.88
N SER A 53 -10.54 -9.57 1.27
CA SER A 53 -11.23 -8.56 0.47
C SER A 53 -10.56 -7.22 0.74
N CYS A 54 -10.04 -6.57 -0.30
CA CYS A 54 -9.48 -5.23 -0.17
C CYS A 54 -9.71 -4.43 -1.45
N ASP A 55 -9.82 -3.11 -1.29
CA ASP A 55 -10.10 -2.20 -2.38
C ASP A 55 -8.83 -1.55 -2.93
N ALA A 56 -7.79 -1.52 -2.10
CA ALA A 56 -6.50 -0.95 -2.46
C ALA A 56 -5.44 -1.51 -1.52
N ALA A 57 -4.18 -1.27 -1.82
CA ALA A 57 -3.08 -1.71 -0.97
C ALA A 57 -1.94 -0.69 -0.93
N VAL A 58 -1.23 -0.67 0.19
CA VAL A 58 -0.02 0.11 0.39
C VAL A 58 1.08 -0.89 0.71
N LEU A 59 2.09 -0.95 -0.13
CA LEU A 59 3.11 -1.98 -0.10
C LEU A 59 4.51 -1.39 0.08
N ASP A 60 5.16 -1.71 1.20
CA ASP A 60 6.58 -1.41 1.36
C ASP A 60 7.35 -2.35 0.44
N VAL A 61 8.20 -1.77 -0.41
CA VAL A 61 8.98 -2.55 -1.39
C VAL A 61 9.91 -3.54 -0.72
N ASN A 62 10.52 -3.16 0.40
CA ASN A 62 11.49 -3.99 1.11
C ASN A 62 10.96 -4.44 2.46
N LEU A 63 10.72 -5.75 2.60
CA LEU A 63 10.24 -6.36 3.84
C LEU A 63 11.37 -7.17 4.46
N GLY A 64 12.24 -6.48 5.22
CA GLY A 64 13.36 -7.15 5.90
C GLY A 64 14.31 -7.85 4.94
N GLY A 65 14.53 -7.29 3.77
CA GLY A 65 15.39 -7.87 2.75
C GLY A 65 14.65 -8.65 1.67
N GLU A 66 13.37 -8.96 1.89
CA GLU A 66 12.54 -9.61 0.89
C GLU A 66 11.75 -8.57 0.10
N ARG A 67 11.65 -8.75 -1.19
CA ARG A 67 10.91 -7.81 -2.04
C ARG A 67 9.43 -8.14 -2.06
N VAL A 68 8.60 -7.11 -2.08
CA VAL A 68 7.14 -7.24 -2.00
C VAL A 68 6.50 -7.61 -3.34
N TYR A 69 7.26 -7.68 -4.42
CA TYR A 69 6.71 -7.86 -5.76
C TYR A 69 5.80 -9.07 -5.96
N PRO A 70 6.02 -10.22 -5.30
CA PRO A 70 5.06 -11.32 -5.41
C PRO A 70 3.66 -10.94 -4.90
N VAL A 71 3.58 -10.10 -3.88
CA VAL A 71 2.30 -9.58 -3.37
C VAL A 71 1.64 -8.70 -4.43
N ALA A 72 2.43 -7.81 -5.03
CA ALA A 72 1.94 -6.92 -6.09
C ALA A 72 1.39 -7.72 -7.27
N ALA A 73 2.05 -8.82 -7.63
CA ALA A 73 1.59 -9.67 -8.73
C ALA A 73 0.21 -10.26 -8.46
N ILE A 74 -0.02 -10.74 -7.24
CA ILE A 74 -1.33 -11.28 -6.84
C ILE A 74 -2.41 -10.19 -6.90
N LEU A 75 -2.11 -9.02 -6.37
CA LEU A 75 -3.05 -7.91 -6.37
C LEU A 75 -3.37 -7.45 -7.79
N ALA A 76 -2.37 -7.36 -8.66
CA ALA A 76 -2.58 -7.00 -10.06
C ALA A 76 -3.50 -8.01 -10.76
N GLU A 77 -3.31 -9.29 -10.49
CA GLU A 77 -4.14 -10.34 -11.06
C GLU A 77 -5.59 -10.24 -10.58
N ARG A 78 -5.79 -9.83 -9.34
CA ARG A 78 -7.12 -9.62 -8.76
C ARG A 78 -7.69 -8.23 -9.08
N ARG A 79 -6.94 -7.41 -9.81
CA ARG A 79 -7.32 -6.04 -10.16
C ARG A 79 -7.51 -5.13 -8.94
N VAL A 80 -6.72 -5.35 -7.91
CA VAL A 80 -6.67 -4.49 -6.74
C VAL A 80 -5.55 -3.47 -6.96
N PRO A 81 -5.86 -2.18 -7.02
CA PRO A 81 -4.83 -1.16 -7.23
C PRO A 81 -3.96 -1.01 -5.98
N PHE A 82 -2.70 -0.63 -6.17
CA PHE A 82 -1.76 -0.51 -5.06
C PHE A 82 -0.76 0.62 -5.27
N ILE A 83 -0.17 1.06 -4.15
CA ILE A 83 0.87 2.08 -4.10
C ILE A 83 2.09 1.44 -3.47
N PHE A 84 3.27 1.66 -4.06
CA PHE A 84 4.52 1.27 -3.42
C PHE A 84 5.01 2.38 -2.48
N VAL A 85 5.61 1.97 -1.38
CA VAL A 85 6.31 2.86 -0.47
C VAL A 85 7.77 2.41 -0.45
N THR A 86 8.70 3.34 -0.70
CA THR A 86 10.12 3.01 -0.78
C THR A 86 10.93 3.76 0.26
N GLY A 87 12.09 3.21 0.61
CA GLY A 87 13.06 3.94 1.41
C GLY A 87 13.64 5.10 0.62
N TYR A 88 14.30 5.98 1.31
CA TYR A 88 14.83 7.22 0.73
C TYR A 88 15.98 7.01 -0.26
N SER A 89 16.60 5.87 -0.27
CA SER A 89 17.80 5.64 -1.10
C SER A 89 17.51 5.11 -2.49
N GLY A 90 16.23 5.17 -2.91
CA GLY A 90 15.95 4.90 -4.31
C GLY A 90 15.97 3.44 -4.73
N ASP A 91 15.11 2.64 -4.13
CA ASP A 91 14.79 1.36 -4.73
C ASP A 91 14.28 1.63 -6.14
N VAL A 92 14.92 1.01 -7.13
CA VAL A 92 14.48 1.11 -8.51
C VAL A 92 13.44 0.04 -8.74
N LEU A 93 12.24 0.44 -9.12
CA LEU A 93 11.17 -0.50 -9.41
C LEU A 93 11.49 -1.30 -10.67
N PRO A 94 11.15 -2.58 -10.74
CA PRO A 94 11.23 -3.34 -11.98
C PRO A 94 10.45 -2.65 -13.09
N CYS A 95 10.85 -2.87 -14.34
CA CYS A 95 10.19 -2.25 -15.49
C CYS A 95 8.68 -2.46 -15.51
N GLU A 96 8.23 -3.63 -15.10
CA GLU A 96 6.79 -3.95 -15.06
C GLU A 96 5.99 -3.10 -14.07
N TYR A 97 6.68 -2.47 -13.11
CA TYR A 97 6.04 -1.59 -12.12
C TYR A 97 6.45 -0.13 -12.25
N ALA A 98 7.18 0.22 -13.29
CA ALA A 98 7.71 1.59 -13.46
C ALA A 98 6.60 2.66 -13.50
N GLY A 99 5.41 2.29 -13.95
CA GLY A 99 4.27 3.22 -14.02
C GLY A 99 3.40 3.25 -12.78
N GLN A 100 3.71 2.46 -11.77
CA GLN A 100 2.89 2.40 -10.56
C GLN A 100 3.17 3.58 -9.65
N PRO A 101 2.14 4.08 -8.93
CA PRO A 101 2.36 5.12 -7.92
C PRO A 101 3.34 4.65 -6.87
N CYS A 102 4.26 5.53 -6.51
CA CYS A 102 5.30 5.22 -5.55
C CYS A 102 5.54 6.45 -4.67
N ILE A 103 5.57 6.24 -3.37
CA ILE A 103 5.81 7.31 -2.40
C ILE A 103 7.08 6.99 -1.63
N ALA A 104 7.97 7.98 -1.52
CA ALA A 104 9.21 7.83 -0.75
C ALA A 104 8.99 8.16 0.72
N LYS A 105 9.61 7.39 1.60
CA LYS A 105 9.66 7.70 3.04
C LYS A 105 10.69 8.82 3.28
N PRO A 106 10.45 9.72 4.23
CA PRO A 106 9.22 9.90 4.99
C PRO A 106 8.15 10.60 4.16
N PHE A 107 6.91 10.28 4.42
CA PHE A 107 5.79 10.89 3.68
C PHE A 107 4.78 11.47 4.66
N ARG A 108 3.92 12.36 4.14
CA ARG A 108 2.86 12.99 4.93
C ARG A 108 1.52 12.31 4.65
N ALA A 109 0.63 12.40 5.63
CA ALA A 109 -0.72 11.85 5.48
C ALA A 109 -1.41 12.38 4.21
N ALA A 110 -1.33 13.69 3.97
CA ALA A 110 -1.95 14.30 2.80
C ALA A 110 -1.44 13.68 1.49
N GLN A 111 -0.15 13.38 1.43
CA GLN A 111 0.49 12.78 0.27
C GLN A 111 -0.05 11.36 0.02
N LEU A 112 -0.10 10.56 1.07
CA LEU A 112 -0.62 9.20 1.01
C LEU A 112 -2.10 9.18 0.61
N LEU A 113 -2.91 9.99 1.26
CA LEU A 113 -4.34 10.02 1.03
C LEU A 113 -4.69 10.54 -0.36
N ALA A 114 -3.94 11.52 -0.85
CA ALA A 114 -4.12 12.01 -2.21
C ALA A 114 -3.78 10.92 -3.24
N ALA A 115 -2.71 10.18 -3.01
CA ALA A 115 -2.32 9.08 -3.90
C ALA A 115 -3.38 7.98 -3.92
N LEU A 116 -3.94 7.62 -2.76
CA LEU A 116 -5.02 6.65 -2.69
C LEU A 116 -6.27 7.13 -3.41
N SER A 117 -6.64 8.39 -3.20
CA SER A 117 -7.80 8.98 -3.84
C SER A 117 -7.66 8.93 -5.36
N ASN A 118 -6.50 9.30 -5.88
CA ASN A 118 -6.23 9.25 -7.32
C ASN A 118 -6.29 7.81 -7.85
N LEU A 119 -5.80 6.88 -7.06
CA LEU A 119 -5.74 5.47 -7.45
C LEU A 119 -7.12 4.87 -7.67
N ILE A 120 -8.06 5.18 -6.78
CA ILE A 120 -9.41 4.60 -6.83
C ILE A 120 -10.36 5.36 -7.74
N GLU A 121 -9.99 6.52 -8.24
CA GLU A 121 -10.81 7.30 -9.16
C GLU A 121 -10.71 6.85 -10.61
N THR A 122 -9.73 6.04 -10.94
CA THR A 122 -9.51 5.58 -12.31
C THR A 122 -10.31 4.34 -12.66
#